data_509df090e4326372ca2b636cb83c4cac
#
_entry.id   509df090e4326372ca2b636cb83c4cac
#
_cell.length_a   1.000
_cell.length_b   1.000
_cell.length_c   1.000
_cell.angle_alpha   90.00
_cell.angle_beta   90.00
_cell.angle_gamma   90.00
#
_symmetry.space_group_name_H-M   'P 1'
#
loop_
_entity.id
_entity.type
_entity.pdbx_description
1 polymer ?
#
loop_
_entity_poly.entity_id
_entity_poly.type
_entity_poly.pdbx_seq_one_letter_code
_entity_poly.pdbx_strand_id
1 'polypeptide(L)'
;MRREEPPSPLPWEVVILVSQYLDPSTLATSSCVSKSWRTAMSSPNLWLPLCLSVYPSSSHLLSLSPPPSPRILFSLLNLASRRLPPPPPPSPLLSLSHLLFTLDVFISNLSTPLLSIAIKGEDLEKEFHNVFHFDVDVSAATSTAAVAKEEDVRVVWMVMRKEWGGAFMMMEVKGKGREVGDTGLWFEEEVDGPKCCAAAAERGGMVAEVGLVFSGEERRIIKIRASFIGESELFMSPLCCVS
;
A
#
# COMPACT_ATOMS: atom_id res chain seq x y z
N MET A 1 1.10 4.29 -60.63
CA MET A 1 0.69 4.33 -59.22
C MET A 1 1.27 3.12 -58.52
N ARG A 2 2.35 3.27 -57.74
CA ARG A 2 2.83 2.21 -56.87
C ARG A 2 1.89 2.16 -55.64
N ARG A 3 1.25 1.03 -55.40
CA ARG A 3 0.54 0.80 -54.15
C ARG A 3 1.65 0.66 -53.07
N GLU A 4 1.71 1.61 -52.16
CA GLU A 4 2.50 1.43 -50.95
C GLU A 4 1.88 0.26 -50.16
N GLU A 5 2.64 -0.81 -49.98
CA GLU A 5 2.26 -1.89 -49.07
C GLU A 5 2.15 -1.31 -47.66
N PRO A 6 1.08 -1.64 -46.92
CA PRO A 6 0.95 -1.19 -45.55
C PRO A 6 2.15 -1.73 -44.74
N PRO A 7 2.72 -0.91 -43.87
CA PRO A 7 3.88 -1.32 -43.05
C PRO A 7 3.53 -2.61 -42.29
N SER A 8 4.42 -3.59 -42.40
CA SER A 8 4.26 -4.86 -41.67
C SER A 8 4.07 -4.56 -40.17
N PRO A 9 3.16 -5.25 -39.47
CA PRO A 9 2.98 -5.06 -38.02
C PRO A 9 4.30 -5.35 -37.30
N LEU A 10 4.62 -4.50 -36.31
CA LEU A 10 5.82 -4.68 -35.48
C LEU A 10 5.85 -6.12 -34.91
N PRO A 11 6.98 -6.82 -34.99
CA PRO A 11 7.13 -8.12 -34.34
C PRO A 11 6.79 -8.02 -32.85
N TRP A 12 6.00 -8.96 -32.33
CA TRP A 12 5.54 -8.95 -30.93
C TRP A 12 6.72 -9.03 -29.94
N GLU A 13 7.86 -9.61 -30.33
CA GLU A 13 9.11 -9.66 -29.56
C GLU A 13 9.65 -8.26 -29.27
N VAL A 14 9.58 -7.36 -30.26
CA VAL A 14 10.00 -5.96 -30.09
C VAL A 14 9.09 -5.25 -29.09
N VAL A 15 7.79 -5.51 -29.16
CA VAL A 15 6.82 -4.94 -28.23
C VAL A 15 7.13 -5.37 -26.80
N ILE A 16 7.45 -6.64 -26.56
CA ILE A 16 7.83 -7.14 -25.25
C ILE A 16 9.14 -6.51 -24.76
N LEU A 17 10.15 -6.43 -25.61
CA LEU A 17 11.44 -5.83 -25.24
C LEU A 17 11.27 -4.36 -24.85
N VAL A 18 10.52 -3.59 -25.61
CA VAL A 18 10.25 -2.17 -25.32
C VAL A 18 9.44 -2.02 -24.04
N SER A 19 8.50 -2.93 -23.76
CA SER A 19 7.61 -2.84 -22.60
C SER A 19 8.35 -2.87 -21.26
N GLN A 20 9.54 -3.48 -21.21
CA GLN A 20 10.36 -3.55 -19.99
C GLN A 20 10.93 -2.18 -19.56
N TYR A 21 10.95 -1.22 -20.48
CA TYR A 21 11.47 0.13 -20.24
C TYR A 21 10.36 1.18 -20.04
N LEU A 22 9.10 0.75 -20.12
CA LEU A 22 7.96 1.65 -20.00
C LEU A 22 7.54 1.79 -18.53
N ASP A 23 7.16 2.99 -18.16
CA ASP A 23 6.52 3.27 -16.88
C ASP A 23 5.10 2.67 -16.82
N PRO A 24 4.53 2.48 -15.61
CA PRO A 24 3.22 1.84 -15.44
C PRO A 24 2.07 2.55 -16.19
N SER A 25 2.12 3.89 -16.29
CA SER A 25 1.09 4.67 -17.00
C SER A 25 1.15 4.41 -18.49
N THR A 26 2.36 4.43 -19.05
CA THR A 26 2.59 4.14 -20.47
C THR A 26 2.26 2.69 -20.82
N LEU A 27 2.58 1.71 -19.95
CA LEU A 27 2.16 0.31 -20.11
C LEU A 27 0.63 0.18 -20.16
N ALA A 28 -0.06 0.84 -19.23
CA ALA A 28 -1.53 0.82 -19.18
C ALA A 28 -2.14 1.41 -20.45
N THR A 29 -1.65 2.57 -20.90
CA THR A 29 -2.12 3.26 -22.10
C THR A 29 -1.84 2.45 -23.36
N SER A 30 -0.64 1.92 -23.49
CA SER A 30 -0.22 1.07 -24.61
C SER A 30 -1.07 -0.18 -24.74
N SER A 31 -1.58 -0.72 -23.63
CA SER A 31 -2.50 -1.86 -23.66
C SER A 31 -3.82 -1.59 -24.36
N CYS A 32 -4.16 -0.33 -24.65
CA CYS A 32 -5.37 0.07 -25.37
C CYS A 32 -5.21 0.12 -26.88
N VAL A 33 -3.98 0.01 -27.41
CA VAL A 33 -3.67 0.16 -28.84
C VAL A 33 -4.26 -0.98 -29.68
N SER A 34 -4.11 -2.23 -29.24
CA SER A 34 -4.64 -3.40 -29.94
C SER A 34 -4.77 -4.60 -28.99
N LYS A 35 -5.41 -5.69 -29.45
CA LYS A 35 -5.52 -6.94 -28.68
C LYS A 35 -4.15 -7.57 -28.39
N SER A 36 -3.24 -7.57 -29.36
CA SER A 36 -1.87 -8.10 -29.19
C SER A 36 -1.07 -7.26 -28.20
N TRP A 37 -1.15 -5.92 -28.29
CA TRP A 37 -0.53 -5.02 -27.32
C TRP A 37 -1.11 -5.22 -25.91
N ARG A 38 -2.43 -5.37 -25.80
CA ARG A 38 -3.07 -5.66 -24.50
C ARG A 38 -2.51 -6.92 -23.87
N THR A 39 -2.37 -8.00 -24.64
CA THR A 39 -1.83 -9.26 -24.15
C THR A 39 -0.37 -9.09 -23.70
N ALA A 40 0.47 -8.46 -24.52
CA ALA A 40 1.88 -8.21 -24.18
C ALA A 40 2.04 -7.32 -22.94
N MET A 41 1.34 -6.15 -22.90
CA MET A 41 1.44 -5.17 -21.82
C MET A 41 0.72 -5.59 -20.52
N SER A 42 -0.07 -6.68 -20.53
CA SER A 42 -0.70 -7.24 -19.33
C SER A 42 0.10 -8.41 -18.73
N SER A 43 1.26 -8.73 -19.30
CA SER A 43 2.09 -9.84 -18.82
C SER A 43 2.45 -9.70 -17.34
N PRO A 44 2.27 -10.76 -16.51
CA PRO A 44 2.69 -10.77 -15.11
C PRO A 44 4.16 -10.42 -14.92
N ASN A 45 5.03 -10.81 -15.87
CA ASN A 45 6.47 -10.56 -15.83
C ASN A 45 6.83 -9.07 -15.89
N LEU A 46 5.93 -8.22 -16.40
CA LEU A 46 6.12 -6.77 -16.40
C LEU A 46 5.60 -6.14 -15.10
N TRP A 47 4.43 -6.56 -14.66
CA TRP A 47 3.75 -5.90 -13.53
C TRP A 47 4.24 -6.35 -12.17
N LEU A 48 4.69 -7.60 -12.03
CA LEU A 48 5.18 -8.11 -10.75
C LEU A 48 6.43 -7.34 -10.26
N PRO A 49 7.50 -7.15 -11.06
CA PRO A 49 8.65 -6.35 -10.64
C PRO A 49 8.27 -4.91 -10.29
N LEU A 50 7.33 -4.30 -11.01
CA LEU A 50 6.82 -2.96 -10.72
C LEU A 50 6.10 -2.90 -9.38
N CYS A 51 5.24 -3.89 -9.08
CA CYS A 51 4.61 -3.99 -7.76
C CYS A 51 5.65 -4.07 -6.64
N LEU A 52 6.63 -4.95 -6.79
CA LEU A 52 7.64 -5.20 -5.75
C LEU A 52 8.57 -3.99 -5.56
N SER A 53 8.84 -3.22 -6.60
CA SER A 53 9.70 -2.04 -6.49
C SER A 53 9.00 -0.83 -5.85
N VAL A 54 7.71 -0.62 -6.15
CA VAL A 54 6.94 0.52 -5.65
C VAL A 54 6.29 0.23 -4.30
N TYR A 55 5.81 -1.00 -4.12
CA TYR A 55 5.10 -1.50 -2.94
C TYR A 55 5.73 -2.81 -2.46
N PRO A 56 6.86 -2.76 -1.75
CA PRO A 56 7.61 -3.97 -1.35
C PRO A 56 6.82 -4.96 -0.50
N SER A 57 5.89 -4.50 0.32
CA SER A 57 4.93 -5.34 1.07
C SER A 57 4.06 -6.23 0.17
N SER A 58 3.99 -5.94 -1.13
CA SER A 58 3.32 -6.81 -2.11
C SER A 58 3.87 -8.24 -2.11
N SER A 59 5.14 -8.44 -1.79
CA SER A 59 5.73 -9.79 -1.66
C SER A 59 5.02 -10.62 -0.59
N HIS A 60 4.73 -10.01 0.54
CA HIS A 60 4.00 -10.64 1.64
C HIS A 60 2.50 -10.78 1.33
N LEU A 61 1.89 -9.78 0.67
CA LEU A 61 0.51 -9.86 0.22
C LEU A 61 0.27 -11.07 -0.71
N LEU A 62 1.18 -11.30 -1.65
CA LEU A 62 1.12 -12.43 -2.58
C LEU A 62 1.14 -13.78 -1.87
N SER A 63 1.81 -13.89 -0.72
CA SER A 63 1.83 -15.11 0.08
C SER A 63 0.57 -15.28 0.94
N LEU A 64 -0.06 -14.18 1.37
CA LEU A 64 -1.28 -14.23 2.21
C LEU A 64 -2.54 -14.45 1.38
N SER A 65 -2.61 -13.81 0.20
CA SER A 65 -3.76 -13.91 -0.70
C SER A 65 -3.29 -13.66 -2.13
N PRO A 66 -3.37 -14.64 -3.03
CA PRO A 66 -2.96 -14.45 -4.42
C PRO A 66 -3.95 -13.54 -5.15
N PRO A 67 -3.48 -12.45 -5.81
CA PRO A 67 -4.32 -11.57 -6.59
C PRO A 67 -4.73 -12.22 -7.93
N PRO A 68 -5.82 -11.76 -8.56
CA PRO A 68 -6.21 -12.19 -9.90
C PRO A 68 -5.10 -11.93 -10.95
N SER A 69 -4.38 -10.83 -10.80
CA SER A 69 -3.18 -10.53 -11.58
C SER A 69 -2.33 -9.45 -10.90
N PRO A 70 -0.99 -9.42 -11.11
CA PRO A 70 -0.12 -8.36 -10.61
C PRO A 70 -0.51 -6.96 -11.11
N ARG A 71 -1.08 -6.85 -12.31
CA ARG A 71 -1.59 -5.59 -12.85
C ARG A 71 -2.75 -5.03 -12.02
N ILE A 72 -3.69 -5.88 -11.60
CA ILE A 72 -4.81 -5.47 -10.73
C ILE A 72 -4.27 -5.03 -9.38
N LEU A 73 -3.35 -5.81 -8.78
CA LEU A 73 -2.70 -5.43 -7.53
C LEU A 73 -2.06 -4.04 -7.64
N PHE A 74 -1.21 -3.82 -8.66
CA PHE A 74 -0.59 -2.52 -8.88
C PHE A 74 -1.61 -1.39 -9.00
N SER A 75 -2.68 -1.61 -9.77
CA SER A 75 -3.73 -0.61 -9.97
C SER A 75 -4.43 -0.24 -8.66
N LEU A 76 -4.76 -1.22 -7.82
CA LEU A 76 -5.40 -1.00 -6.52
C LEU A 76 -4.50 -0.20 -5.57
N LEU A 77 -3.23 -0.60 -5.44
CA LEU A 77 -2.27 0.10 -4.58
C LEU A 77 -2.01 1.53 -5.09
N ASN A 78 -1.91 1.72 -6.40
CA ASN A 78 -1.71 3.03 -6.99
C ASN A 78 -2.96 3.94 -6.86
N LEU A 79 -4.17 3.39 -6.92
CA LEU A 79 -5.39 4.15 -6.63
C LEU A 79 -5.46 4.55 -5.16
N ALA A 80 -5.13 3.63 -4.25
CA ALA A 80 -5.06 3.91 -2.82
C ALA A 80 -4.05 5.02 -2.51
N SER A 81 -2.85 4.98 -3.11
CA SER A 81 -1.82 6.00 -2.89
C SER A 81 -2.23 7.39 -3.35
N ARG A 82 -3.14 7.48 -4.31
CA ARG A 82 -3.71 8.75 -4.77
C ARG A 82 -4.83 9.27 -3.88
N ARG A 83 -5.25 8.52 -2.86
CA ARG A 83 -6.37 8.84 -1.97
C ARG A 83 -7.65 9.21 -2.71
N LEU A 84 -7.85 8.61 -3.89
CA LEU A 84 -9.09 8.80 -4.62
C LEU A 84 -10.20 8.06 -3.88
N PRO A 85 -11.36 8.72 -3.66
CA PRO A 85 -12.48 8.06 -3.00
C PRO A 85 -12.89 6.84 -3.85
N PRO A 86 -12.97 5.65 -3.24
CA PRO A 86 -13.51 4.49 -3.93
C PRO A 86 -14.99 4.74 -4.27
N PRO A 87 -15.53 4.08 -5.30
CA PRO A 87 -16.96 4.13 -5.57
C PRO A 87 -17.72 3.62 -4.33
N PRO A 88 -18.89 4.20 -4.00
CA PRO A 88 -19.67 3.77 -2.85
C PRO A 88 -20.03 2.29 -2.96
N PRO A 89 -19.82 1.51 -1.90
CA PRO A 89 -20.06 0.08 -1.94
C PRO A 89 -21.55 -0.26 -1.88
N PRO A 90 -21.95 -1.36 -2.46
CA PRO A 90 -23.11 -2.09 -1.96
C PRO A 90 -22.71 -2.75 -0.65
N SER A 91 -23.24 -2.25 0.46
CA SER A 91 -22.85 -2.77 1.79
C SER A 91 -22.98 -4.27 1.96
N PRO A 92 -22.05 -4.92 2.67
CA PRO A 92 -22.27 -5.29 4.05
C PRO A 92 -21.14 -4.84 4.97
N LEU A 93 -21.39 -4.80 6.28
CA LEU A 93 -20.42 -4.51 7.32
C LEU A 93 -19.15 -5.35 7.12
N LEU A 94 -18.03 -4.70 6.84
CA LEU A 94 -16.75 -5.38 6.70
C LEU A 94 -16.24 -5.80 8.08
N SER A 95 -15.90 -7.07 8.21
CA SER A 95 -15.15 -7.57 9.37
C SER A 95 -13.65 -7.39 9.12
N LEU A 96 -12.86 -7.22 10.19
CA LEU A 96 -11.39 -7.24 10.10
C LEU A 96 -10.86 -8.50 9.41
N SER A 97 -11.57 -9.62 9.51
CA SER A 97 -11.22 -10.87 8.83
C SER A 97 -11.18 -10.75 7.29
N HIS A 98 -11.84 -9.74 6.71
CA HIS A 98 -11.83 -9.46 5.27
C HIS A 98 -10.72 -8.50 4.84
N LEU A 99 -9.88 -8.04 5.76
CA LEU A 99 -8.88 -7.03 5.50
C LEU A 99 -7.47 -7.58 5.58
N LEU A 100 -6.59 -6.98 4.78
CA LEU A 100 -5.14 -7.15 4.80
C LEU A 100 -4.53 -5.77 5.05
N PHE A 101 -3.56 -5.72 5.94
CA PHE A 101 -2.82 -4.51 6.29
C PHE A 101 -1.41 -4.64 5.75
N THR A 102 -0.89 -3.59 5.13
CA THR A 102 0.48 -3.54 4.65
C THR A 102 1.19 -2.33 5.22
N LEU A 103 2.46 -2.51 5.57
CA LEU A 103 3.30 -1.41 6.03
C LEU A 103 4.69 -1.56 5.42
N ASP A 104 5.12 -0.49 4.76
CA ASP A 104 6.45 -0.32 4.20
C ASP A 104 7.16 0.85 4.91
N VAL A 105 8.39 0.63 5.33
CA VAL A 105 9.25 1.64 5.96
C VAL A 105 10.52 1.79 5.15
N PHE A 106 10.83 3.03 4.74
CA PHE A 106 12.01 3.36 3.93
C PHE A 106 12.86 4.42 4.63
N ILE A 107 14.16 4.38 4.41
CA ILE A 107 15.00 5.56 4.56
C ILE A 107 14.77 6.42 3.32
N SER A 108 14.52 7.71 3.50
CA SER A 108 14.08 8.60 2.41
C SER A 108 15.02 8.67 1.20
N ASN A 109 16.29 8.37 1.41
CA ASN A 109 17.32 8.39 0.38
C ASN A 109 17.60 7.03 -0.26
N LEU A 110 16.96 5.96 0.23
CA LEU A 110 17.15 4.60 -0.26
C LEU A 110 15.89 4.09 -0.97
N SER A 111 16.09 3.40 -2.08
CA SER A 111 15.00 2.73 -2.81
C SER A 111 14.60 1.39 -2.18
N THR A 112 15.47 0.82 -1.35
CA THR A 112 15.21 -0.44 -0.65
C THR A 112 14.51 -0.18 0.68
N PRO A 113 13.43 -0.90 0.99
CA PRO A 113 12.74 -0.74 2.26
C PRO A 113 13.60 -1.27 3.41
N LEU A 114 13.51 -0.61 4.56
CA LEU A 114 14.03 -1.12 5.83
C LEU A 114 13.21 -2.29 6.32
N LEU A 115 11.90 -2.19 6.12
CA LEU A 115 10.92 -3.16 6.54
C LEU A 115 9.73 -3.14 5.61
N SER A 116 9.23 -4.32 5.29
CA SER A 116 8.00 -4.52 4.53
C SER A 116 7.24 -5.68 5.14
N ILE A 117 6.00 -5.45 5.54
CA ILE A 117 5.14 -6.48 6.12
C ILE A 117 3.74 -6.44 5.53
N ALA A 118 3.07 -7.58 5.55
CA ALA A 118 1.62 -7.67 5.36
C ALA A 118 1.03 -8.59 6.44
N ILE A 119 -0.10 -8.19 7.00
CA ILE A 119 -0.75 -8.84 8.14
C ILE A 119 -2.23 -8.99 7.82
N LYS A 120 -2.82 -10.13 8.19
CA LYS A 120 -4.26 -10.31 8.11
C LYS A 120 -4.95 -9.59 9.25
N GLY A 121 -6.07 -8.94 8.97
CA GLY A 121 -6.83 -8.24 10.00
C GLY A 121 -7.38 -9.18 11.10
N GLU A 122 -7.54 -10.48 10.81
CA GLU A 122 -7.93 -11.48 11.81
C GLU A 122 -6.84 -11.75 12.86
N ASP A 123 -5.56 -11.51 12.50
CA ASP A 123 -4.41 -11.72 13.37
C ASP A 123 -4.14 -10.48 14.25
N LEU A 124 -4.91 -9.39 14.08
CA LEU A 124 -4.74 -8.16 14.83
C LEU A 124 -5.57 -8.18 16.12
N GLU A 125 -4.94 -7.87 17.23
CA GLU A 125 -5.60 -7.72 18.52
C GLU A 125 -6.47 -6.47 18.53
N LYS A 126 -7.66 -6.58 19.12
CA LYS A 126 -8.59 -5.47 19.32
C LYS A 126 -8.45 -4.97 20.75
N GLU A 127 -8.01 -3.74 20.94
CA GLU A 127 -8.20 -3.08 22.22
C GLU A 127 -9.60 -2.44 22.31
N PHE A 128 -10.20 -2.52 23.49
CA PHE A 128 -11.50 -1.91 23.80
C PHE A 128 -11.36 -0.39 23.86
N HIS A 129 -12.40 0.33 23.48
CA HIS A 129 -12.56 1.80 23.56
C HIS A 129 -12.13 2.62 22.32
N ASN A 130 -12.62 2.26 21.13
CA ASN A 130 -12.52 3.10 19.93
C ASN A 130 -11.10 3.35 19.39
N VAL A 131 -10.12 2.61 19.86
CA VAL A 131 -8.76 2.60 19.32
C VAL A 131 -8.52 1.26 18.66
N PHE A 132 -8.28 1.28 17.37
CA PHE A 132 -7.73 0.13 16.67
C PHE A 132 -6.22 0.16 16.87
N HIS A 133 -5.71 -0.80 17.56
CA HIS A 133 -4.29 -0.87 17.90
C HIS A 133 -3.76 -2.27 17.59
N PHE A 134 -2.54 -2.33 17.05
CA PHE A 134 -1.80 -3.58 16.94
C PHE A 134 -0.31 -3.37 17.14
N ASP A 135 0.29 -4.34 17.78
CA ASP A 135 1.73 -4.46 17.98
C ASP A 135 2.25 -5.65 17.19
N VAL A 136 3.29 -5.45 16.41
CA VAL A 136 3.93 -6.51 15.61
C VAL A 136 5.40 -6.57 15.93
N ASP A 137 5.88 -7.74 16.38
CA ASP A 137 7.29 -8.03 16.46
C ASP A 137 7.86 -8.30 15.06
N VAL A 138 8.84 -7.52 14.68
CA VAL A 138 9.47 -7.59 13.35
C VAL A 138 10.96 -7.87 13.43
N SER A 139 11.45 -8.22 14.60
CA SER A 139 12.87 -8.49 14.84
C SER A 139 13.47 -9.53 13.90
N ALA A 140 12.67 -10.52 13.48
CA ALA A 140 13.07 -11.56 12.52
C ALA A 140 12.97 -11.13 11.03
N ALA A 141 12.18 -10.10 10.74
CA ALA A 141 11.87 -9.67 9.37
C ALA A 141 12.64 -8.42 8.94
N THR A 142 13.33 -7.77 9.86
CA THR A 142 13.99 -6.49 9.62
C THR A 142 15.28 -6.67 8.84
N SER A 143 15.48 -5.78 7.85
CA SER A 143 16.78 -5.58 7.22
C SER A 143 17.86 -5.29 8.28
N THR A 144 19.10 -5.67 7.99
CA THR A 144 20.25 -5.36 8.86
C THR A 144 20.59 -3.87 8.90
N ALA A 145 19.92 -3.03 8.13
CA ALA A 145 20.16 -1.60 8.10
C ALA A 145 19.67 -0.91 9.37
N ALA A 146 20.54 -0.12 9.98
CA ALA A 146 20.23 0.73 11.12
C ALA A 146 19.69 2.08 10.64
N VAL A 147 18.82 2.71 11.43
CA VAL A 147 18.30 4.06 11.16
C VAL A 147 19.10 5.08 11.97
N ALA A 148 19.80 5.99 11.31
CA ALA A 148 20.49 7.09 12.01
C ALA A 148 19.46 8.06 12.64
N LYS A 149 19.81 8.72 13.75
CA LYS A 149 18.91 9.66 14.46
C LYS A 149 18.43 10.80 13.59
N GLU A 150 19.28 11.25 12.65
CA GLU A 150 19.01 12.40 11.79
C GLU A 150 18.38 12.04 10.45
N GLU A 151 18.05 10.77 10.25
CA GLU A 151 17.61 10.25 8.97
C GLU A 151 16.10 10.40 8.79
N ASP A 152 15.69 10.89 7.63
CA ASP A 152 14.28 10.96 7.27
C ASP A 152 13.76 9.57 6.90
N VAL A 153 12.69 9.17 7.54
CA VAL A 153 12.00 7.92 7.31
C VAL A 153 10.69 8.19 6.54
N ARG A 154 10.39 7.36 5.56
CA ARG A 154 9.08 7.34 4.90
C ARG A 154 8.33 6.10 5.37
N VAL A 155 7.13 6.31 5.89
CA VAL A 155 6.21 5.25 6.31
C VAL A 155 5.01 5.25 5.38
N VAL A 156 4.67 4.07 4.84
CA VAL A 156 3.52 3.85 3.98
C VAL A 156 2.68 2.74 4.59
N TRP A 157 1.47 3.05 5.01
CA TRP A 157 0.52 2.09 5.58
C TRP A 157 -0.76 2.06 4.75
N MET A 158 -1.10 0.89 4.24
CA MET A 158 -2.32 0.67 3.45
C MET A 158 -3.17 -0.46 4.02
N VAL A 159 -4.45 -0.38 3.75
CA VAL A 159 -5.43 -1.42 4.02
C VAL A 159 -6.06 -1.88 2.72
N MET A 160 -6.24 -3.18 2.56
CA MET A 160 -6.77 -3.80 1.36
C MET A 160 -7.79 -4.88 1.70
N ARG A 161 -8.79 -5.06 0.86
CA ARG A 161 -9.72 -6.19 0.96
C ARG A 161 -9.11 -7.49 0.45
N LYS A 162 -9.32 -8.59 1.15
CA LYS A 162 -8.86 -9.93 0.74
C LYS A 162 -9.35 -10.33 -0.66
N GLU A 163 -10.55 -9.89 -1.04
CA GLU A 163 -11.12 -10.19 -2.37
C GLU A 163 -10.64 -9.24 -3.46
N TRP A 164 -9.64 -8.42 -3.20
CA TRP A 164 -9.09 -7.46 -4.17
C TRP A 164 -10.11 -6.43 -4.68
N GLY A 165 -11.16 -6.19 -3.89
CA GLY A 165 -12.25 -5.27 -4.23
C GLY A 165 -11.91 -3.79 -4.00
N GLY A 166 -10.82 -3.49 -3.28
CA GLY A 166 -10.41 -2.13 -3.00
C GLY A 166 -9.18 -2.06 -2.09
N ALA A 167 -8.53 -0.90 -2.08
CA ALA A 167 -7.43 -0.58 -1.20
C ALA A 167 -7.55 0.88 -0.75
N PHE A 168 -7.04 1.20 0.43
CA PHE A 168 -7.07 2.52 1.03
C PHE A 168 -5.72 2.85 1.67
N MET A 169 -5.26 4.10 1.50
CA MET A 169 -4.06 4.63 2.14
C MET A 169 -4.41 5.15 3.53
N MET A 170 -3.93 4.47 4.56
CA MET A 170 -4.09 4.89 5.95
C MET A 170 -3.10 6.00 6.31
N MET A 171 -1.84 5.85 5.87
CA MET A 171 -0.78 6.81 6.16
C MET A 171 0.25 6.81 5.04
N GLU A 172 0.71 8.01 4.67
CA GLU A 172 1.93 8.20 3.91
C GLU A 172 2.65 9.44 4.44
N VAL A 173 3.62 9.25 5.31
CA VAL A 173 4.40 10.32 5.91
C VAL A 173 5.87 10.18 5.57
N LYS A 174 6.56 11.33 5.47
CA LYS A 174 7.99 11.41 5.26
C LYS A 174 8.58 12.45 6.21
N GLY A 175 9.59 12.06 6.97
CA GLY A 175 10.27 12.97 7.88
C GLY A 175 11.02 12.23 8.98
N LYS A 176 11.46 12.99 9.97
CA LYS A 176 12.25 12.46 11.10
C LYS A 176 11.39 11.69 12.13
N GLY A 177 10.08 11.90 12.11
CA GLY A 177 9.20 11.41 13.16
C GLY A 177 9.42 12.15 14.51
N ARG A 178 8.52 11.94 15.44
CA ARG A 178 8.65 12.44 16.82
C ARG A 178 9.36 11.37 17.66
N GLU A 179 10.47 11.73 18.31
CA GLU A 179 11.13 10.81 19.24
C GLU A 179 10.25 10.56 20.48
N VAL A 180 10.09 9.29 20.83
CA VAL A 180 9.36 8.86 22.02
C VAL A 180 10.27 7.95 22.84
N GLY A 181 10.77 8.48 23.95
CA GLY A 181 11.84 7.82 24.72
C GLY A 181 13.14 7.73 23.91
N ASP A 182 14.04 6.87 24.36
CA ASP A 182 15.35 6.70 23.71
C ASP A 182 15.33 5.76 22.50
N THR A 183 14.24 5.03 22.30
CA THR A 183 14.19 3.88 21.37
C THR A 183 13.01 3.93 20.40
N GLY A 184 12.26 5.00 20.30
CA GLY A 184 11.07 5.06 19.48
C GLY A 184 11.00 6.26 18.54
N LEU A 185 10.45 6.09 17.34
CA LEU A 185 9.99 7.14 16.44
C LEU A 185 8.50 7.01 16.24
N TRP A 186 7.79 8.13 16.31
CA TRP A 186 6.34 8.20 16.17
C TRP A 186 5.96 9.08 15.00
N PHE A 187 5.01 8.59 14.19
CA PHE A 187 4.46 9.27 13.04
C PHE A 187 2.95 9.34 13.20
N GLU A 188 2.38 10.49 12.87
CA GLU A 188 0.95 10.76 12.95
C GLU A 188 0.49 11.38 11.64
N GLU A 189 -0.69 11.01 11.18
CA GLU A 189 -1.34 11.63 10.02
C GLU A 189 -2.85 11.71 10.24
N GLU A 190 -3.41 12.91 10.01
CA GLU A 190 -4.86 13.07 9.96
C GLU A 190 -5.38 12.46 8.66
N VAL A 191 -6.36 11.59 8.81
CA VAL A 191 -7.03 10.92 7.69
C VAL A 191 -8.41 11.54 7.52
N ASP A 192 -8.67 12.04 6.33
CA ASP A 192 -10.02 12.54 6.01
C ASP A 192 -11.06 11.46 6.25
N GLY A 193 -12.09 11.78 7.02
CA GLY A 193 -13.22 10.89 7.21
C GLY A 193 -13.87 10.54 5.86
N PRO A 194 -14.39 9.31 5.70
CA PRO A 194 -15.02 8.90 4.46
C PRO A 194 -16.22 9.80 4.15
N LYS A 195 -16.20 10.42 2.97
CA LYS A 195 -17.25 11.32 2.48
C LYS A 195 -18.60 10.63 2.23
N CYS A 196 -18.67 9.31 2.41
CA CYS A 196 -19.88 8.51 2.22
C CYS A 196 -20.96 8.72 3.29
N CYS A 197 -20.62 9.31 4.46
CA CYS A 197 -21.56 9.57 5.54
C CYS A 197 -21.65 11.08 5.79
N ALA A 198 -22.79 11.69 5.50
CA ALA A 198 -23.00 13.12 5.79
C ALA A 198 -22.76 13.46 7.27
N ALA A 199 -22.95 12.51 8.18
CA ALA A 199 -22.65 12.64 9.61
C ALA A 199 -21.15 12.63 9.93
N ALA A 200 -20.29 12.10 9.05
CA ALA A 200 -18.85 12.07 9.25
C ALA A 200 -18.16 13.37 8.82
N ALA A 201 -18.78 14.15 7.95
CA ALA A 201 -18.24 15.44 7.51
C ALA A 201 -18.28 16.53 8.60
N GLU A 202 -19.10 16.35 9.65
CA GLU A 202 -19.25 17.29 10.76
C GLU A 202 -18.47 16.86 12.03
N ARG A 203 -17.89 15.65 12.04
CA ARG A 203 -17.20 15.09 13.21
C ARG A 203 -15.73 14.95 12.91
N GLY A 204 -14.92 15.26 13.88
CA GLY A 204 -13.46 15.39 13.83
C GLY A 204 -12.74 14.32 12.99
N GLY A 205 -11.59 14.70 12.45
CA GLY A 205 -10.74 13.83 11.65
C GLY A 205 -10.33 12.57 12.40
N MET A 206 -10.02 11.53 11.66
CA MET A 206 -9.41 10.31 12.20
C MET A 206 -7.89 10.49 12.18
N VAL A 207 -7.20 9.94 13.17
CA VAL A 207 -5.73 10.00 13.24
C VAL A 207 -5.18 8.60 13.10
N ALA A 208 -4.33 8.42 12.10
CA ALA A 208 -3.52 7.23 11.95
C ALA A 208 -2.16 7.48 12.61
N GLU A 209 -1.69 6.52 13.38
CA GLU A 209 -0.43 6.61 14.09
C GLU A 209 0.42 5.36 13.85
N VAL A 210 1.72 5.55 13.65
CA VAL A 210 2.70 4.45 13.55
C VAL A 210 3.90 4.76 14.43
N GLY A 211 4.18 3.88 15.37
CA GLY A 211 5.37 3.89 16.20
C GLY A 211 6.36 2.82 15.75
N LEU A 212 7.61 3.22 15.51
CA LEU A 212 8.73 2.34 15.24
C LEU A 212 9.57 2.22 16.51
N VAL A 213 9.71 1.00 17.03
CA VAL A 213 10.55 0.72 18.21
C VAL A 213 11.86 0.10 17.75
N PHE A 214 12.95 0.63 18.25
CA PHE A 214 14.32 0.22 17.89
C PHE A 214 14.99 -0.60 18.98
N SER A 215 15.86 -1.52 18.56
CA SER A 215 16.86 -2.14 19.45
C SER A 215 17.88 -1.09 19.89
N GLY A 216 18.22 -1.02 21.17
CA GLY A 216 19.23 -0.16 21.78
C GLY A 216 20.16 0.64 20.84
N GLU A 217 21.47 0.41 20.94
CA GLU A 217 22.46 1.17 20.17
C GLU A 217 22.45 0.92 18.66
N GLU A 218 22.00 -0.27 18.22
CA GLU A 218 21.99 -0.65 16.79
C GLU A 218 20.88 0.02 15.99
N ARG A 219 19.87 0.59 16.65
CA ARG A 219 18.72 1.26 16.03
C ARG A 219 18.08 0.47 14.87
N ARG A 220 17.95 -0.84 15.04
CA ARG A 220 17.15 -1.70 14.13
C ARG A 220 15.71 -1.71 14.60
N ILE A 221 14.78 -1.69 13.69
CA ILE A 221 13.36 -1.80 14.03
C ILE A 221 13.09 -3.22 14.55
N ILE A 222 12.62 -3.32 15.78
CA ILE A 222 12.28 -4.61 16.43
C ILE A 222 10.78 -4.79 16.60
N LYS A 223 10.03 -3.69 16.68
CA LYS A 223 8.58 -3.72 16.88
C LYS A 223 7.92 -2.54 16.17
N ILE A 224 6.75 -2.78 15.64
CA ILE A 224 5.86 -1.74 15.12
C ILE A 224 4.63 -1.68 16.01
N ARG A 225 4.22 -0.45 16.31
CA ARG A 225 2.91 -0.13 16.87
C ARG A 225 2.14 0.66 15.85
N ALA A 226 0.94 0.23 15.53
CA ALA A 226 0.07 1.01 14.68
C ALA A 226 -1.27 1.17 15.36
N SER A 227 -1.78 2.39 15.36
CA SER A 227 -3.07 2.72 15.94
C SER A 227 -3.84 3.64 15.02
N PHE A 228 -5.14 3.53 15.15
CA PHE A 228 -6.08 4.34 14.41
C PHE A 228 -7.14 4.83 15.39
N ILE A 229 -7.19 6.12 15.58
CA ILE A 229 -8.05 6.78 16.58
C ILE A 229 -9.14 7.52 15.84
N GLY A 230 -10.41 7.24 16.17
CA GLY A 230 -11.57 7.92 15.62
C GLY A 230 -12.74 7.90 16.60
N GLU A 231 -13.77 8.72 16.38
CA GLU A 231 -14.98 8.67 17.20
C GLU A 231 -15.74 7.35 17.02
N SER A 232 -16.27 6.85 18.12
CA SER A 232 -16.65 5.44 18.40
C SER A 232 -17.52 4.69 17.42
N GLU A 233 -18.34 5.36 16.63
CA GLU A 233 -19.25 4.70 15.69
C GLU A 233 -18.73 4.62 14.26
N LEU A 234 -17.61 5.27 13.98
CA LEU A 234 -17.03 5.41 12.64
C LEU A 234 -15.87 4.45 12.37
N PHE A 235 -15.45 3.67 13.34
CA PHE A 235 -14.28 2.79 13.24
C PHE A 235 -14.30 1.86 12.02
N MET A 236 -15.47 1.42 11.62
CA MET A 236 -15.64 0.58 10.45
C MET A 236 -15.95 1.36 9.18
N SER A 237 -16.19 2.68 9.29
CA SER A 237 -16.65 3.50 8.18
C SER A 237 -15.58 3.75 7.12
N PRO A 238 -14.30 4.10 7.43
CA PRO A 238 -13.28 4.20 6.39
C PRO A 238 -12.91 2.84 5.80
N LEU A 239 -12.98 1.79 6.61
CA LEU A 239 -12.79 0.43 6.14
C LEU A 239 -14.00 -0.06 5.32
N CYS A 240 -15.19 0.47 5.57
CA CYS A 240 -16.36 0.27 4.71
C CYS A 240 -16.20 0.92 3.33
N CYS A 241 -15.47 2.04 3.22
CA CYS A 241 -15.20 2.70 1.94
C CYS A 241 -14.12 2.00 1.10
N VAL A 242 -13.44 1.00 1.65
CA VAL A 242 -12.56 0.08 0.90
C VAL A 242 -13.38 -0.96 0.11
N SER A 243 -14.67 -0.79 0.06
CA SER A 243 -15.63 -1.68 -0.61
C SER A 243 -15.76 -1.40 -2.08
#